data_ca052fff02dab56b23283fffbef90a37
#
_entry.id   ca052fff02dab56b23283fffbef90a37
#
_cell.length_a   1.000
_cell.length_b   1.000
_cell.length_c   1.000
_cell.angle_alpha   90.00
_cell.angle_beta   90.00
_cell.angle_gamma   90.00
#
_symmetry.space_group_name_H-M   'P 1'
#
loop_
_entity.id
_entity.type
_entity.pdbx_description
1 polymer ?
#
loop_
_entity_poly.entity_id
_entity_poly.type
_entity_poly.pdbx_seq_one_letter_code
_entity_poly.pdbx_strand_id
1 'polypeptide(L)'
;AAGLADRGLYPGSPPSELTPELRAAISNFQTQQQLPALGLPTFEVYFALYGAQFGAVSQPLQPVLNPNNRLAIKVSAYGPAFTSGTGEDSQPIAILANDSRASFAVSTARDAHILCYYTDAQNRTTKVLPNSQRPSAKLRPGETLVIPGPQDIFVIKPEVLGAYEYMSCFASAAPFEGVLPAWLLADFTSANPQIPATGPDDLLAMMRKYGPPDLSSDSLKFLRDCLAPGKNSLGPC
;
A
#
# COMPACT_ATOMS: atom_id res chain seq x y z
N ALA A 1 -17.09 -5.84 13.32
CA ALA A 1 -18.39 -5.86 14.03
C ALA A 1 -18.85 -4.43 14.35
N ALA A 2 -18.02 -3.54 14.92
CA ALA A 2 -18.40 -2.17 15.29
C ALA A 2 -19.11 -1.43 14.14
N GLY A 3 -18.52 -1.33 12.96
CA GLY A 3 -19.12 -0.64 11.81
C GLY A 3 -20.44 -1.23 11.30
N LEU A 4 -20.76 -2.50 11.62
CA LEU A 4 -22.07 -3.09 11.36
C LEU A 4 -23.07 -2.69 12.45
N ALA A 5 -22.62 -2.60 13.70
CA ALA A 5 -23.44 -2.13 14.82
C ALA A 5 -23.84 -0.66 14.64
N ASP A 6 -22.93 0.19 14.25
CA ASP A 6 -23.16 1.63 13.98
C ASP A 6 -24.22 1.85 12.87
N ARG A 7 -24.37 0.87 11.97
CA ARG A 7 -25.39 0.87 10.91
C ARG A 7 -26.66 0.09 11.24
N GLY A 8 -26.79 -0.38 12.48
CA GLY A 8 -27.94 -1.17 12.92
C GLY A 8 -28.03 -2.57 12.30
N LEU A 9 -26.95 -3.06 11.68
CA LEU A 9 -26.90 -4.35 10.99
C LEU A 9 -26.46 -5.50 11.89
N TYR A 10 -25.97 -5.18 13.08
CA TYR A 10 -25.56 -6.14 14.11
C TYR A 10 -26.02 -5.66 15.49
N PRO A 11 -26.95 -6.36 16.15
CA PRO A 11 -27.41 -6.00 17.48
C PRO A 11 -26.42 -6.50 18.54
N GLY A 12 -25.75 -5.61 19.24
CA GLY A 12 -24.90 -5.94 20.39
C GLY A 12 -23.47 -5.44 20.32
N SER A 13 -22.71 -5.70 21.39
CA SER A 13 -21.29 -5.37 21.46
C SER A 13 -20.48 -6.27 20.52
N PRO A 14 -19.44 -5.74 19.87
CA PRO A 14 -18.61 -6.50 18.96
C PRO A 14 -17.96 -7.69 19.68
N PRO A 15 -18.22 -8.94 19.24
CA PRO A 15 -17.56 -10.11 19.81
C PRO A 15 -16.07 -10.16 19.39
N SER A 16 -15.25 -10.81 20.19
CA SER A 16 -13.84 -11.07 19.86
C SER A 16 -13.64 -12.12 18.78
N GLU A 17 -14.68 -12.94 18.54
CA GLU A 17 -14.66 -14.03 17.59
C GLU A 17 -15.76 -13.89 16.54
N LEU A 18 -15.61 -14.61 15.43
CA LEU A 18 -16.57 -14.62 14.32
C LEU A 18 -17.73 -15.56 14.63
N THR A 19 -18.74 -15.07 15.33
CA THR A 19 -19.95 -15.84 15.67
C THR A 19 -20.86 -16.07 14.46
N PRO A 20 -21.77 -17.08 14.50
CA PRO A 20 -22.75 -17.30 13.43
C PRO A 20 -23.61 -16.06 13.14
N GLU A 21 -24.01 -15.29 14.16
CA GLU A 21 -24.81 -14.08 14.03
C GLU A 21 -24.00 -12.98 13.34
N LEU A 22 -22.71 -12.83 13.67
CA LEU A 22 -21.83 -11.87 13.00
C LEU A 22 -21.58 -12.27 11.54
N ARG A 23 -21.45 -13.57 11.26
CA ARG A 23 -21.37 -14.08 9.87
C ARG A 23 -22.61 -13.74 9.07
N ALA A 24 -23.79 -13.93 9.64
CA ALA A 24 -25.06 -13.61 8.99
C ALA A 24 -25.16 -12.09 8.72
N ALA A 25 -24.79 -11.26 9.68
CA ALA A 25 -24.79 -9.81 9.52
C ALA A 25 -23.81 -9.34 8.41
N ILE A 26 -22.62 -9.95 8.36
CA ILE A 26 -21.64 -9.68 7.29
C ILE A 26 -22.20 -10.10 5.93
N SER A 27 -22.79 -11.29 5.83
CA SER A 27 -23.38 -11.81 4.58
C SER A 27 -24.50 -10.91 4.08
N ASN A 28 -25.39 -10.46 4.97
CA ASN A 28 -26.46 -9.53 4.64
C ASN A 28 -25.91 -8.19 4.14
N PHE A 29 -24.90 -7.65 4.81
CA PHE A 29 -24.22 -6.44 4.38
C PHE A 29 -23.54 -6.61 3.00
N GLN A 30 -22.85 -7.72 2.79
CA GLN A 30 -22.23 -8.04 1.49
C GLN A 30 -23.28 -8.05 0.38
N THR A 31 -24.42 -8.69 0.60
CA THR A 31 -25.55 -8.71 -0.37
C THR A 31 -26.06 -7.30 -0.67
N GLN A 32 -26.24 -6.46 0.36
CA GLN A 32 -26.67 -5.07 0.19
C GLN A 32 -25.67 -4.22 -0.62
N GLN A 33 -24.38 -4.54 -0.50
CA GLN A 33 -23.31 -3.85 -1.21
C GLN A 33 -22.94 -4.51 -2.55
N GLN A 34 -23.72 -5.49 -3.00
CA GLN A 34 -23.47 -6.28 -4.23
C GLN A 34 -22.11 -7.00 -4.21
N LEU A 35 -21.63 -7.35 -3.03
CA LEU A 35 -20.41 -8.15 -2.83
C LEU A 35 -20.77 -9.65 -2.72
N PRO A 36 -19.82 -10.57 -2.97
CA PRO A 36 -20.04 -12.00 -2.71
C PRO A 36 -20.41 -12.24 -1.24
N ALA A 37 -21.55 -12.87 -1.00
CA ALA A 37 -22.12 -13.09 0.35
C ALA A 37 -21.42 -14.24 1.10
N LEU A 38 -20.14 -14.09 1.40
CA LEU A 38 -19.29 -15.09 2.03
C LEU A 38 -19.46 -15.17 3.55
N GLY A 39 -20.08 -14.17 4.18
CA GLY A 39 -20.18 -14.06 5.63
C GLY A 39 -18.83 -13.91 6.34
N LEU A 40 -17.81 -13.46 5.61
CA LEU A 40 -16.47 -13.25 6.11
C LEU A 40 -16.12 -11.77 6.12
N PRO A 41 -15.35 -11.27 7.09
CA PRO A 41 -14.91 -9.89 7.16
C PRO A 41 -13.79 -9.66 6.14
N THR A 42 -14.16 -9.64 4.86
CA THR A 42 -13.24 -9.37 3.77
C THR A 42 -12.90 -7.88 3.73
N PHE A 43 -11.86 -7.56 2.98
CA PHE A 43 -11.42 -6.19 2.78
C PHE A 43 -12.52 -5.31 2.16
N GLU A 44 -13.27 -5.82 1.19
CA GLU A 44 -14.39 -5.12 0.54
C GLU A 44 -15.47 -4.76 1.55
N VAL A 45 -15.76 -5.64 2.52
CA VAL A 45 -16.68 -5.38 3.64
C VAL A 45 -16.16 -4.23 4.50
N TYR A 46 -14.88 -4.25 4.83
CA TYR A 46 -14.26 -3.20 5.61
C TYR A 46 -14.32 -1.85 4.87
N PHE A 47 -13.97 -1.85 3.60
CA PHE A 47 -14.00 -0.66 2.76
C PHE A 47 -15.42 -0.11 2.59
N ALA A 48 -16.40 -0.96 2.37
CA ALA A 48 -17.80 -0.54 2.25
C ALA A 48 -18.36 0.01 3.57
N LEU A 49 -17.86 -0.48 4.72
CA LEU A 49 -18.27 0.03 6.04
C LEU A 49 -17.66 1.38 6.38
N TYR A 50 -16.40 1.58 6.05
CA TYR A 50 -15.61 2.71 6.53
C TYR A 50 -15.15 3.65 5.40
N GLY A 51 -15.29 3.27 4.15
CA GLY A 51 -14.79 4.02 2.99
C GLY A 51 -15.30 5.46 2.92
N ALA A 52 -16.53 5.71 3.38
CA ALA A 52 -17.08 7.07 3.44
C ALA A 52 -16.46 7.96 4.53
N GLN A 53 -15.89 7.35 5.60
CA GLN A 53 -15.17 8.09 6.65
C GLN A 53 -13.74 8.43 6.20
N PHE A 54 -13.25 7.76 5.16
CA PHE A 54 -11.95 8.02 4.52
C PHE A 54 -12.03 9.08 3.43
N GLY A 55 -13.12 9.83 3.37
CA GLY A 55 -13.51 10.76 2.32
C GLY A 55 -12.59 11.95 2.02
N ALA A 56 -11.37 11.97 2.55
CA ALA A 56 -10.36 12.96 2.18
C ALA A 56 -9.15 12.34 1.44
N VAL A 57 -9.01 11.00 1.40
CA VAL A 57 -7.86 10.33 0.74
C VAL A 57 -8.30 9.42 -0.42
N SER A 58 -9.59 9.18 -0.56
CA SER A 58 -10.16 8.25 -1.54
C SER A 58 -10.98 8.94 -2.63
N GLN A 59 -10.44 9.96 -3.26
CA GLN A 59 -10.74 10.09 -4.67
C GLN A 59 -9.95 8.98 -5.36
N PRO A 60 -10.57 8.15 -6.24
CA PRO A 60 -9.81 7.41 -7.21
C PRO A 60 -9.00 8.48 -7.94
N LEU A 61 -7.69 8.52 -7.67
CA LEU A 61 -6.79 9.48 -8.28
C LEU A 61 -6.95 9.26 -9.77
N GLN A 62 -7.64 10.20 -10.43
CA GLN A 62 -7.67 10.19 -11.89
C GLN A 62 -6.21 10.18 -12.31
N PRO A 63 -5.79 9.21 -13.12
CA PRO A 63 -4.42 9.14 -13.56
C PRO A 63 -4.10 10.47 -14.22
N VAL A 64 -3.13 11.20 -13.66
CA VAL A 64 -2.63 12.43 -14.28
C VAL A 64 -1.95 11.97 -15.57
N LEU A 65 -2.67 12.11 -16.67
CA LEU A 65 -2.12 11.83 -17.99
C LEU A 65 -0.94 12.78 -18.20
N ASN A 66 0.26 12.24 -18.10
CA ASN A 66 1.45 12.97 -18.49
C ASN A 66 1.33 13.29 -20.00
N PRO A 67 1.35 14.55 -20.41
CA PRO A 67 1.19 14.93 -21.81
C PRO A 67 2.23 14.31 -22.74
N ASN A 68 3.34 13.81 -22.21
CA ASN A 68 4.42 13.16 -22.95
C ASN A 68 4.23 11.65 -23.19
N ASN A 69 3.00 11.12 -23.06
CA ASN A 69 2.68 9.72 -23.38
C ASN A 69 3.42 8.65 -22.53
N ARG A 70 4.02 9.00 -21.42
CA ARG A 70 4.69 8.08 -20.50
C ARG A 70 3.68 7.32 -19.66
N LEU A 71 4.02 6.10 -19.28
CA LEU A 71 3.33 5.35 -18.24
C LEU A 71 3.36 6.19 -16.95
N ALA A 72 2.20 6.70 -16.52
CA ALA A 72 2.10 7.34 -15.22
C ALA A 72 1.76 6.28 -14.17
N ILE A 73 2.61 6.15 -13.16
CA ILE A 73 2.35 5.34 -11.97
C ILE A 73 2.15 6.28 -10.79
N LYS A 74 1.26 5.91 -9.87
CA LYS A 74 1.02 6.65 -8.63
C LYS A 74 1.05 5.68 -7.46
N VAL A 75 1.83 6.03 -6.44
CA VAL A 75 1.87 5.35 -5.14
C VAL A 75 1.24 6.28 -4.10
N SER A 76 0.36 5.76 -3.28
CA SER A 76 -0.30 6.51 -2.21
C SER A 76 -0.44 5.65 -0.95
N ALA A 77 -0.51 6.32 0.19
CA ALA A 77 -0.88 5.69 1.44
C ALA A 77 -2.32 5.15 1.35
N TYR A 78 -2.56 3.99 1.95
CA TYR A 78 -3.84 3.31 1.86
C TYR A 78 -4.36 2.89 3.24
N GLY A 79 -5.62 3.25 3.50
CA GLY A 79 -6.32 2.89 4.73
C GLY A 79 -6.22 3.94 5.84
N PRO A 80 -6.94 3.70 6.96
CA PRO A 80 -7.16 4.68 8.04
C PRO A 80 -5.94 4.90 8.94
N ALA A 81 -4.94 4.04 8.80
CA ALA A 81 -3.74 4.12 9.61
C ALA A 81 -2.84 5.30 9.23
N PHE A 82 -3.09 5.93 8.07
CA PHE A 82 -2.32 7.07 7.61
C PHE A 82 -3.06 8.40 7.80
N THR A 83 -2.31 9.42 8.19
CA THR A 83 -2.71 10.82 8.14
C THR A 83 -1.71 11.60 7.28
N SER A 84 -2.13 12.77 6.82
CA SER A 84 -1.23 13.67 6.09
C SER A 84 -0.51 14.59 7.05
N GLY A 85 0.77 14.83 6.81
CA GLY A 85 1.59 15.77 7.54
C GLY A 85 2.54 16.52 6.61
N THR A 86 3.39 17.35 7.20
CA THR A 86 4.43 18.08 6.49
C THR A 86 5.78 17.62 7.02
N GLY A 87 6.65 17.17 6.12
CA GLY A 87 8.02 16.79 6.45
C GLY A 87 8.93 18.00 6.68
N GLU A 88 10.18 17.73 7.02
CA GLU A 88 11.21 18.75 7.29
C GLU A 88 11.41 19.70 6.11
N ASP A 89 11.28 19.19 4.87
CA ASP A 89 11.42 19.96 3.62
C ASP A 89 10.13 20.65 3.19
N SER A 90 9.16 20.83 4.08
CA SER A 90 7.81 21.34 3.78
C SER A 90 7.05 20.52 2.71
N GLN A 91 7.50 19.31 2.41
CA GLN A 91 6.84 18.41 1.48
C GLN A 91 5.76 17.60 2.21
N PRO A 92 4.63 17.31 1.54
CA PRO A 92 3.61 16.46 2.12
C PRO A 92 4.18 15.05 2.34
N ILE A 93 3.95 14.50 3.53
CA ILE A 93 4.33 13.14 3.89
C ILE A 93 3.12 12.37 4.42
N ALA A 94 3.17 11.06 4.30
CA ALA A 94 2.22 10.19 4.95
C ALA A 94 2.73 9.82 6.35
N ILE A 95 1.89 9.98 7.36
CA ILE A 95 2.21 9.66 8.76
C ILE A 95 1.39 8.43 9.14
N LEU A 96 2.08 7.33 9.45
CA LEU A 96 1.48 6.09 9.92
C LEU A 96 1.25 6.16 11.42
N ALA A 97 0.04 5.91 11.87
CA ALA A 97 -0.30 5.84 13.28
C ALA A 97 0.54 4.77 14.00
N ASN A 98 0.90 5.06 15.26
CA ASN A 98 1.70 4.15 16.08
C ASN A 98 1.03 2.77 16.18
N ASP A 99 1.86 1.72 16.18
CA ASP A 99 1.44 0.30 16.20
C ASP A 99 0.58 -0.17 15.02
N SER A 100 0.40 0.67 14.01
CA SER A 100 -0.32 0.32 12.79
C SER A 100 0.57 -0.38 11.77
N ARG A 101 -0.08 -1.06 10.84
CA ARG A 101 0.55 -1.65 9.65
C ARG A 101 0.38 -0.71 8.48
N ALA A 102 1.43 -0.53 7.71
CA ALA A 102 1.38 0.27 6.49
C ALA A 102 0.76 -0.52 5.35
N SER A 103 -0.10 0.13 4.59
CA SER A 103 -0.63 -0.36 3.33
C SER A 103 -0.58 0.76 2.29
N PHE A 104 -0.36 0.39 1.04
CA PHE A 104 -0.17 1.32 -0.06
C PHE A 104 -1.08 0.95 -1.23
N ALA A 105 -1.54 1.95 -1.96
CA ALA A 105 -2.28 1.78 -3.19
C ALA A 105 -1.42 2.22 -4.37
N VAL A 106 -1.37 1.38 -5.40
CA VAL A 106 -0.67 1.65 -6.66
C VAL A 106 -1.66 1.65 -7.80
N SER A 107 -1.61 2.66 -8.64
CA SER A 107 -2.43 2.78 -9.84
C SER A 107 -1.60 3.23 -11.03
N THR A 108 -2.10 2.94 -12.23
CA THR A 108 -1.45 3.33 -13.50
C THR A 108 -2.44 3.93 -14.48
N ALA A 109 -1.94 4.78 -15.39
CA ALA A 109 -2.74 5.37 -16.46
C ALA A 109 -2.94 4.44 -17.65
N ARG A 110 -2.17 3.37 -17.77
CA ARG A 110 -2.18 2.38 -18.86
C ARG A 110 -1.90 0.98 -18.32
N ASP A 111 -2.14 -0.03 -19.13
CA ASP A 111 -1.71 -1.39 -18.84
C ASP A 111 -0.21 -1.41 -18.56
N ALA A 112 0.15 -1.96 -17.42
CA ALA A 112 1.55 -1.99 -16.98
C ALA A 112 1.87 -3.21 -16.12
N HIS A 113 3.12 -3.65 -16.21
CA HIS A 113 3.75 -4.50 -15.22
C HIS A 113 4.28 -3.65 -14.09
N ILE A 114 4.08 -4.07 -12.86
CA ILE A 114 4.43 -3.32 -11.64
C ILE A 114 5.52 -4.07 -10.89
N LEU A 115 6.50 -3.30 -10.43
CA LEU A 115 7.59 -3.79 -9.58
C LEU A 115 7.75 -2.81 -8.41
N CYS A 116 7.60 -3.29 -7.17
CA CYS A 116 7.63 -2.44 -5.99
C CYS A 116 8.67 -2.90 -4.98
N TYR A 117 9.28 -1.92 -4.33
CA TYR A 117 10.28 -2.09 -3.28
C TYR A 117 9.89 -1.27 -2.05
N TYR A 118 10.20 -1.84 -0.90
CA TYR A 118 10.15 -1.16 0.38
C TYR A 118 11.55 -0.89 0.87
N THR A 119 11.83 0.34 1.27
CA THR A 119 13.09 0.74 1.90
C THR A 119 12.82 1.17 3.33
N ASP A 120 13.41 0.46 4.28
CA ASP A 120 13.23 0.71 5.71
C ASP A 120 14.11 1.85 6.26
N ALA A 121 13.93 2.16 7.53
CA ALA A 121 14.67 3.21 8.25
C ALA A 121 16.20 2.98 8.33
N GLN A 122 16.67 1.76 8.08
CA GLN A 122 18.08 1.41 7.98
C GLN A 122 18.60 1.43 6.54
N ASN A 123 17.82 1.97 5.60
CA ASN A 123 18.10 1.97 4.17
C ASN A 123 18.24 0.57 3.55
N ARG A 124 17.57 -0.43 4.13
CA ARG A 124 17.54 -1.77 3.56
C ARG A 124 16.37 -1.84 2.57
N THR A 125 16.70 -2.08 1.32
CA THR A 125 15.71 -2.16 0.25
C THR A 125 15.35 -3.60 -0.06
N THR A 126 14.07 -3.87 -0.12
CA THR A 126 13.50 -5.22 -0.32
C THR A 126 12.42 -5.17 -1.39
N LYS A 127 12.46 -6.09 -2.34
CA LYS A 127 11.37 -6.26 -3.30
C LYS A 127 10.13 -6.82 -2.60
N VAL A 128 9.00 -6.16 -2.80
CA VAL A 128 7.70 -6.57 -2.22
C VAL A 128 6.73 -7.09 -3.28
N LEU A 129 6.86 -6.65 -4.54
CA LEU A 129 6.08 -7.14 -5.67
C LEU A 129 6.88 -7.10 -6.98
N PRO A 130 6.65 -8.08 -7.89
CA PRO A 130 5.94 -9.34 -7.68
C PRO A 130 6.63 -10.20 -6.62
N ASN A 131 5.90 -11.14 -6.02
CA ASN A 131 6.41 -12.05 -5.00
C ASN A 131 5.87 -13.48 -5.23
N SER A 132 6.24 -14.45 -4.40
CA SER A 132 5.85 -15.84 -4.57
C SER A 132 4.32 -16.07 -4.49
N GLN A 133 3.57 -15.22 -3.78
CA GLN A 133 2.11 -15.27 -3.68
C GLN A 133 1.44 -14.53 -4.85
N ARG A 134 2.09 -13.49 -5.35
CA ARG A 134 1.65 -12.72 -6.52
C ARG A 134 2.81 -12.64 -7.54
N PRO A 135 3.03 -13.72 -8.30
CA PRO A 135 4.13 -13.82 -9.26
C PRO A 135 3.95 -12.89 -10.48
N SER A 136 2.77 -12.36 -10.67
CA SER A 136 2.49 -11.35 -11.69
C SER A 136 1.77 -10.16 -11.07
N ALA A 137 2.34 -8.97 -11.22
CA ALA A 137 1.73 -7.72 -10.80
C ALA A 137 1.45 -6.87 -12.05
N LYS A 138 0.31 -7.15 -12.70
CA LYS A 138 -0.19 -6.36 -13.82
C LYS A 138 -1.34 -5.49 -13.36
N LEU A 139 -1.37 -4.24 -13.82
CA LEU A 139 -2.46 -3.30 -13.60
C LEU A 139 -3.00 -2.79 -14.92
N ARG A 140 -4.33 -2.63 -14.96
CA ARG A 140 -5.04 -1.92 -16.01
C ARG A 140 -5.40 -0.52 -15.55
N PRO A 141 -5.70 0.40 -16.47
CA PRO A 141 -6.23 1.71 -16.12
C PRO A 141 -7.48 1.58 -15.25
N GLY A 142 -7.52 2.33 -14.14
CA GLY A 142 -8.63 2.30 -13.19
C GLY A 142 -8.58 1.18 -12.14
N GLU A 143 -7.67 0.21 -12.28
CA GLU A 143 -7.41 -0.78 -11.23
C GLU A 143 -6.47 -0.20 -10.16
N THR A 144 -6.65 -0.67 -8.94
CA THR A 144 -5.79 -0.33 -7.80
C THR A 144 -5.20 -1.60 -7.22
N LEU A 145 -3.88 -1.63 -7.12
CA LEU A 145 -3.12 -2.69 -6.49
C LEU A 145 -2.78 -2.29 -5.06
N VAL A 146 -3.26 -3.05 -4.08
CA VAL A 146 -2.96 -2.81 -2.66
C VAL A 146 -1.77 -3.66 -2.22
N ILE A 147 -0.84 -3.06 -1.46
CA ILE A 147 0.39 -3.68 -0.94
C ILE A 147 0.54 -3.38 0.55
N PRO A 148 0.61 -4.37 1.44
CA PRO A 148 0.26 -5.76 1.20
C PRO A 148 -1.20 -5.93 0.85
N GLY A 149 -1.50 -6.85 -0.07
CA GLY A 149 -2.86 -7.24 -0.40
C GLY A 149 -3.34 -8.42 0.44
N PRO A 150 -4.61 -8.83 0.27
CA PRO A 150 -5.20 -9.92 1.07
C PRO A 150 -4.52 -11.29 0.88
N GLN A 151 -3.77 -11.45 -0.22
CA GLN A 151 -3.05 -12.70 -0.54
C GLN A 151 -1.60 -12.70 -0.03
N ASP A 152 -1.09 -11.53 0.38
CA ASP A 152 0.30 -11.41 0.82
C ASP A 152 0.45 -11.92 2.26
N ILE A 153 1.48 -12.71 2.51
CA ILE A 153 1.78 -13.29 3.83
C ILE A 153 2.69 -12.40 4.67
N PHE A 154 3.11 -11.26 4.14
CA PHE A 154 3.93 -10.29 4.85
C PHE A 154 3.11 -9.07 5.31
N VAL A 155 3.67 -8.35 6.25
CA VAL A 155 3.17 -7.05 6.71
C VAL A 155 4.31 -6.04 6.67
N ILE A 156 3.97 -4.79 6.39
CA ILE A 156 4.90 -3.68 6.48
C ILE A 156 4.59 -2.97 7.80
N LYS A 157 5.50 -3.12 8.75
CA LYS A 157 5.40 -2.47 10.06
C LYS A 157 6.71 -1.74 10.34
N PRO A 158 6.76 -0.41 10.15
CA PRO A 158 7.91 0.38 10.50
C PRO A 158 8.32 0.17 11.95
N GLU A 159 9.61 -0.07 12.20
CA GLU A 159 10.11 -0.35 13.55
C GLU A 159 10.59 0.93 14.25
N VAL A 160 11.15 1.85 13.48
CA VAL A 160 11.77 3.07 14.02
C VAL A 160 10.78 4.23 13.99
N LEU A 161 10.53 4.82 15.16
CA LEU A 161 9.66 5.99 15.28
C LEU A 161 10.33 7.21 14.67
N GLY A 162 9.57 8.01 13.91
CA GLY A 162 10.05 9.25 13.30
C GLY A 162 11.08 9.11 12.18
N ALA A 163 11.51 7.90 11.87
CA ALA A 163 12.40 7.68 10.76
C ALA A 163 11.62 7.58 9.44
N TYR A 164 12.20 8.08 8.38
CA TYR A 164 11.62 8.00 7.04
C TYR A 164 11.84 6.63 6.42
N GLU A 165 10.79 6.15 5.80
CA GLU A 165 10.75 4.92 5.03
C GLU A 165 10.08 5.19 3.67
N TYR A 166 10.26 4.29 2.71
CA TYR A 166 9.80 4.54 1.36
C TYR A 166 9.13 3.30 0.74
N MET A 167 8.04 3.54 0.05
CA MET A 167 7.45 2.59 -0.90
C MET A 167 7.72 3.12 -2.30
N SER A 168 8.60 2.46 -3.06
CA SER A 168 8.98 2.84 -4.41
C SER A 168 8.44 1.82 -5.41
N CYS A 169 7.66 2.27 -6.37
CA CYS A 169 7.10 1.41 -7.41
C CYS A 169 7.49 1.89 -8.80
N PHE A 170 7.65 0.92 -9.68
CA PHE A 170 8.04 1.09 -11.07
C PHE A 170 7.01 0.43 -11.96
N ALA A 171 6.77 1.02 -13.12
CA ALA A 171 5.85 0.52 -14.13
C ALA A 171 6.51 0.46 -15.50
N SER A 172 6.20 -0.59 -16.25
CA SER A 172 6.63 -0.77 -17.64
C SER A 172 5.53 -1.48 -18.44
N ALA A 173 5.43 -1.20 -19.73
CA ALA A 173 4.55 -1.95 -20.65
C ALA A 173 5.03 -3.40 -20.84
N ALA A 174 6.35 -3.63 -20.75
CA ALA A 174 6.95 -4.96 -20.83
C ALA A 174 7.24 -5.54 -19.44
N PRO A 175 7.26 -6.87 -19.28
CA PRO A 175 7.67 -7.50 -18.03
C PRO A 175 9.14 -7.17 -17.69
N PHE A 176 9.43 -7.09 -16.39
CA PHE A 176 10.77 -6.80 -15.89
C PHE A 176 11.72 -8.00 -15.97
N GLU A 177 11.16 -9.21 -16.01
CA GLU A 177 11.89 -10.45 -16.16
C GLU A 177 12.63 -10.50 -17.51
N GLY A 178 13.90 -10.90 -17.47
CA GLY A 178 14.75 -10.93 -18.67
C GLY A 178 15.40 -9.59 -19.06
N VAL A 179 14.99 -8.49 -18.41
CA VAL A 179 15.58 -7.16 -18.61
C VAL A 179 16.42 -6.77 -17.40
N LEU A 180 15.87 -6.92 -16.19
CA LEU A 180 16.56 -6.59 -14.96
C LEU A 180 17.50 -7.72 -14.51
N PRO A 181 18.62 -7.38 -13.86
CA PRO A 181 19.47 -8.35 -13.20
C PRO A 181 18.71 -9.16 -12.13
N ALA A 182 19.05 -10.45 -12.00
CA ALA A 182 18.37 -11.36 -11.08
C ALA A 182 18.38 -10.87 -9.62
N TRP A 183 19.42 -10.17 -9.18
CA TRP A 183 19.51 -9.64 -7.83
C TRP A 183 18.50 -8.50 -7.54
N LEU A 184 18.04 -7.75 -8.56
CA LEU A 184 16.94 -6.81 -8.43
C LEU A 184 15.57 -7.50 -8.36
N LEU A 185 15.47 -8.69 -8.95
CA LEU A 185 14.24 -9.47 -8.97
C LEU A 185 14.13 -10.49 -7.83
N ALA A 186 15.17 -10.59 -6.99
CA ALA A 186 15.21 -11.56 -5.90
C ALA A 186 14.08 -11.31 -4.89
N ASP A 187 13.38 -12.39 -4.51
CA ASP A 187 12.31 -12.32 -3.53
C ASP A 187 12.81 -12.03 -2.12
N PHE A 188 11.94 -11.45 -1.32
CA PHE A 188 12.14 -11.31 0.11
C PHE A 188 12.15 -12.69 0.76
N THR A 189 13.34 -13.22 0.95
CA THR A 189 13.59 -14.37 1.82
C THR A 189 14.73 -14.01 2.75
N SER A 190 14.75 -14.59 3.94
CA SER A 190 15.80 -14.37 4.93
C SER A 190 17.23 -14.73 4.46
N ALA A 191 17.36 -15.32 3.29
CA ALA A 191 18.61 -15.74 2.68
C ALA A 191 19.09 -14.83 1.53
N ASN A 192 18.29 -13.84 1.10
CA ASN A 192 18.66 -13.00 -0.04
C ASN A 192 19.45 -11.77 0.37
N PRO A 193 20.52 -11.44 -0.34
CA PRO A 193 21.26 -10.22 -0.11
C PRO A 193 20.33 -9.02 -0.36
N GLN A 194 20.42 -8.06 0.53
CA GLN A 194 19.73 -6.78 0.40
C GLN A 194 20.16 -6.11 -0.90
N ILE A 195 19.22 -5.46 -1.57
CA ILE A 195 19.55 -4.66 -2.73
C ILE A 195 20.47 -3.52 -2.26
N PRO A 196 21.60 -3.28 -2.92
CA PRO A 196 22.57 -2.26 -2.51
C PRO A 196 22.06 -0.85 -2.89
N ALA A 197 20.88 -0.50 -2.45
CA ALA A 197 20.28 0.82 -2.63
C ALA A 197 20.11 1.45 -1.26
N THR A 198 20.63 2.65 -1.08
CA THR A 198 20.60 3.41 0.16
C THR A 198 19.40 4.37 0.23
N GLY A 199 18.46 4.23 -0.69
CA GLY A 199 17.26 5.05 -0.74
C GLY A 199 16.56 5.00 -2.10
N PRO A 200 15.46 5.73 -2.27
CA PRO A 200 14.66 5.71 -3.49
C PRO A 200 15.42 6.26 -4.71
N ASP A 201 16.34 7.20 -4.53
CA ASP A 201 17.11 7.80 -5.63
C ASP A 201 18.14 6.82 -6.19
N ASP A 202 18.84 6.08 -5.33
CA ASP A 202 19.78 5.04 -5.75
C ASP A 202 19.05 3.90 -6.47
N LEU A 203 17.90 3.49 -5.92
CA LEU A 203 17.05 2.50 -6.54
C LEU A 203 16.56 2.96 -7.93
N LEU A 204 16.13 4.20 -8.04
CA LEU A 204 15.72 4.79 -9.32
C LEU A 204 16.89 4.83 -10.32
N ALA A 205 18.09 5.20 -9.87
CA ALA A 205 19.27 5.21 -10.72
C ALA A 205 19.61 3.80 -11.26
N MET A 206 19.53 2.78 -10.40
CA MET A 206 19.71 1.38 -10.80
C MET A 206 18.62 0.94 -11.79
N MET A 207 17.38 1.27 -11.52
CA MET A 207 16.26 0.93 -12.39
C MET A 207 16.37 1.61 -13.76
N ARG A 208 16.84 2.86 -13.83
CA ARG A 208 17.11 3.56 -15.09
C ARG A 208 18.29 2.95 -15.87
N LYS A 209 19.30 2.44 -15.15
CA LYS A 209 20.49 1.82 -15.76
C LYS A 209 20.18 0.47 -16.40
N TYR A 210 19.36 -0.34 -15.75
CA TYR A 210 19.12 -1.74 -16.13
C TYR A 210 17.71 -2.01 -16.62
N GLY A 211 16.77 -1.11 -16.38
CA GLY A 211 15.35 -1.31 -16.66
C GLY A 211 14.93 -1.01 -18.10
N PRO A 212 13.66 -1.27 -18.40
CA PRO A 212 13.11 -1.00 -19.72
C PRO A 212 13.07 0.52 -20.03
N PRO A 213 13.14 0.89 -21.34
CA PRO A 213 13.25 2.29 -21.75
C PRO A 213 11.98 3.12 -21.47
N ASP A 214 10.82 2.48 -21.29
CA ASP A 214 9.55 3.10 -20.98
C ASP A 214 9.27 3.19 -19.47
N LEU A 215 10.30 2.93 -18.65
CA LEU A 215 10.19 2.91 -17.20
C LEU A 215 9.58 4.19 -16.65
N SER A 216 8.54 4.04 -15.85
CA SER A 216 7.96 5.08 -15.01
C SER A 216 8.09 4.69 -13.54
N SER A 217 8.19 5.68 -12.65
CA SER A 217 8.36 5.45 -11.22
C SER A 217 7.61 6.47 -10.40
N ASP A 218 7.19 6.06 -9.21
CA ASP A 218 6.72 6.92 -8.14
C ASP A 218 7.15 6.34 -6.80
N SER A 219 7.39 7.22 -5.83
CA SER A 219 7.81 6.83 -4.48
C SER A 219 7.03 7.63 -3.45
N LEU A 220 6.50 6.93 -2.46
CA LEU A 220 5.87 7.53 -1.30
C LEU A 220 6.84 7.51 -0.13
N LYS A 221 7.18 8.68 0.38
CA LYS A 221 7.89 8.88 1.64
C LYS A 221 6.88 8.87 2.78
N PHE A 222 7.14 8.11 3.81
CA PHE A 222 6.30 8.07 5.00
C PHE A 222 7.15 7.85 6.25
N LEU A 223 6.53 8.08 7.43
CA LEU A 223 7.13 7.79 8.72
C LEU A 223 6.09 7.21 9.67
N ARG A 224 6.55 6.49 10.66
CA ARG A 224 5.72 6.09 11.80
C ARG A 224 5.66 7.22 12.83
N ASP A 225 4.44 7.54 13.27
CA ASP A 225 4.20 8.60 14.25
C ASP A 225 4.92 8.36 15.56
N CYS A 226 5.53 9.42 16.07
CA CYS A 226 6.15 9.47 17.39
C CYS A 226 5.16 9.83 18.51
N LEU A 227 3.94 10.23 18.15
CA LEU A 227 3.03 10.80 19.13
C LEU A 227 2.39 9.73 20.02
N ALA A 228 2.50 9.94 21.32
CA ALA A 228 1.58 9.34 22.27
C ALA A 228 0.15 9.87 21.97
N PRO A 229 -0.90 9.04 22.11
CA PRO A 229 -2.27 9.47 21.84
C PRO A 229 -2.59 10.78 22.59
N GLY A 230 -2.94 11.83 21.86
CA GLY A 230 -3.36 13.12 22.41
C GLY A 230 -2.37 14.29 22.33
N LYS A 231 -1.22 14.15 21.67
CA LYS A 231 -0.31 15.27 21.40
C LYS A 231 -0.35 15.70 19.93
N ASN A 232 -0.54 16.99 19.69
CA ASN A 232 -0.75 17.57 18.34
C ASN A 232 0.52 18.10 17.65
N SER A 233 1.73 17.73 18.10
CA SER A 233 2.96 18.21 17.46
C SER A 233 3.97 17.10 17.26
N LEU A 234 4.51 17.01 16.05
CA LEU A 234 5.70 16.22 15.72
C LEU A 234 6.87 16.82 16.52
N GLY A 235 7.20 16.21 17.65
CA GLY A 235 8.43 16.48 18.38
C GLY A 235 9.47 15.41 18.03
N PRO A 236 10.76 15.67 18.30
CA PRO A 236 11.77 14.62 18.15
C PRO A 236 11.40 13.41 19.02
N CYS A 237 11.45 12.21 18.45
CA CYS A 237 11.36 10.96 19.20
C CYS A 237 12.62 10.77 20.10
#